data_86e8ffccc53111a225efcabafc9ca17c
#
_entry.id   86e8ffccc53111a225efcabafc9ca17c
#
_cell.length_a   1.000
_cell.length_b   1.000
_cell.length_c   1.000
_cell.angle_alpha   90.00
_cell.angle_beta   90.00
_cell.angle_gamma   90.00
#
_symmetry.space_group_name_H-M   'P 1'
#
loop_
_entity.id
_entity.type
_entity.pdbx_description
1 polymer ?
#
loop_
_entity_poly.entity_id
_entity_poly.type
_entity_poly.pdbx_seq_one_letter_code
_entity_poly.pdbx_strand_id
1 'polypeptide(L)'
;ITSAEDVTSSFRFGHALIQHLWRELKLEKFFERYAGKRDPEELVQSIFYLLARRCTDPSSIYSCYQEQSQYAGHTEQTLDALYGVLDILAESKEDLIEFLSVFFQKKTKRKNGCAYYDVTTHSFESTKWGELRMFGFSKSHKNNEVQVVMGLLIDNNGIPVTYELFPGNTMDQSTLTKSVERLRELYRLEKITVVADRGLNSGTNLGYLCSQDHNFVISYTLKRSTQEF
;
A
#
# COMPACT_ATOMS: atom_id res chain seq x y z
N ILE A 1 38.76 0.51 25.71
CA ILE A 1 38.38 0.44 24.28
C ILE A 1 38.41 -1.05 23.93
N THR A 2 37.23 -1.67 23.85
CA THR A 2 37.07 -3.06 23.42
C THR A 2 37.52 -3.16 21.95
N SER A 3 38.30 -4.17 21.62
CA SER A 3 38.70 -4.42 20.22
C SER A 3 37.52 -4.95 19.43
N ALA A 4 37.49 -4.79 18.10
CA ALA A 4 36.44 -5.31 17.23
C ALA A 4 36.26 -6.85 17.31
N GLU A 5 37.28 -7.55 17.82
CA GLU A 5 37.29 -9.00 18.04
C GLU A 5 36.45 -9.43 19.25
N ASP A 6 36.12 -8.52 20.16
CA ASP A 6 35.29 -8.80 21.34
C ASP A 6 33.74 -8.71 21.05
N VAL A 7 33.35 -8.34 19.83
CA VAL A 7 31.94 -8.25 19.44
C VAL A 7 31.43 -9.65 19.05
N THR A 8 30.73 -10.28 19.97
CA THR A 8 30.18 -11.65 19.78
C THR A 8 28.79 -11.66 19.08
N SER A 9 28.07 -10.53 19.08
CA SER A 9 26.77 -10.40 18.42
C SER A 9 26.48 -8.95 18.07
N SER A 10 25.76 -8.73 16.97
CA SER A 10 25.24 -7.41 16.60
C SER A 10 23.73 -7.49 16.43
N PHE A 11 23.02 -6.46 16.90
CA PHE A 11 21.56 -6.39 16.82
C PHE A 11 21.13 -5.17 16.02
N ARG A 12 20.03 -5.32 15.29
CA ARG A 12 19.40 -4.25 14.50
C ARG A 12 18.36 -3.52 15.37
N PHE A 13 18.52 -2.21 15.51
CA PHE A 13 17.62 -1.33 16.28
C PHE A 13 16.84 -0.33 15.42
N GLY A 14 16.97 -0.37 14.10
CA GLY A 14 16.35 0.59 13.18
C GLY A 14 14.82 0.66 13.26
N HIS A 15 14.19 -0.36 13.86
CA HIS A 15 12.75 -0.42 14.06
C HIS A 15 12.21 0.47 15.19
N ALA A 16 13.06 1.06 16.05
CA ALA A 16 12.60 1.85 17.20
C ALA A 16 11.71 3.04 16.82
N LEU A 17 12.05 3.75 15.72
CA LEU A 17 11.22 4.83 15.20
C LEU A 17 9.86 4.33 14.70
N ILE A 18 9.86 3.18 14.00
CA ILE A 18 8.64 2.54 13.48
C ILE A 18 7.76 2.11 14.64
N GLN A 19 8.33 1.60 15.72
CA GLN A 19 7.61 1.21 16.94
C GLN A 19 6.91 2.41 17.59
N HIS A 20 7.55 3.59 17.59
CA HIS A 20 6.90 4.80 18.09
C HIS A 20 5.65 5.15 17.26
N LEU A 21 5.77 5.15 15.93
CA LEU A 21 4.63 5.40 15.03
C LEU A 21 3.53 4.32 15.15
N TRP A 22 3.92 3.06 15.29
CA TRP A 22 3.02 1.94 15.51
C TRP A 22 2.11 2.15 16.74
N ARG A 23 2.71 2.56 17.87
CA ARG A 23 2.00 2.87 19.10
C ARG A 23 1.13 4.12 18.96
N GLU A 24 1.64 5.16 18.34
CA GLU A 24 0.90 6.39 18.09
C GLU A 24 -0.36 6.16 17.25
N LEU A 25 -0.25 5.33 16.22
CA LEU A 25 -1.35 4.90 15.37
C LEU A 25 -2.29 3.89 16.06
N LYS A 26 -1.94 3.39 17.26
CA LYS A 26 -2.70 2.40 18.02
C LYS A 26 -2.95 1.09 17.26
N LEU A 27 -2.00 0.70 16.41
CA LEU A 27 -2.11 -0.49 15.57
C LEU A 27 -2.10 -1.80 16.37
N GLU A 28 -1.47 -1.83 17.55
CA GLU A 28 -1.54 -2.96 18.48
C GLU A 28 -2.99 -3.32 18.76
N LYS A 29 -3.74 -2.35 19.35
CA LYS A 29 -5.17 -2.54 19.70
C LYS A 29 -6.05 -2.80 18.48
N PHE A 30 -5.65 -2.32 17.32
CA PHE A 30 -6.38 -2.61 16.09
C PHE A 30 -6.26 -4.09 15.74
N PHE A 31 -5.04 -4.64 15.69
CA PHE A 31 -4.82 -6.02 15.28
C PHE A 31 -5.13 -7.08 16.33
N GLU A 32 -5.09 -6.76 17.63
CA GLU A 32 -5.57 -7.65 18.70
C GLU A 32 -6.97 -8.21 18.43
N ARG A 33 -7.84 -7.42 17.79
CA ARG A 33 -9.21 -7.81 17.44
C ARG A 33 -9.28 -8.93 16.40
N TYR A 34 -8.22 -9.13 15.64
CA TYR A 34 -8.11 -10.14 14.59
C TYR A 34 -7.39 -11.42 15.05
N ALA A 35 -7.04 -11.51 16.33
CA ALA A 35 -6.32 -12.67 16.85
C ALA A 35 -7.14 -13.97 16.73
N GLY A 36 -8.46 -13.90 16.92
CA GLY A 36 -9.32 -15.07 16.86
C GLY A 36 -8.96 -16.10 17.96
N LYS A 37 -8.38 -17.24 17.53
CA LYS A 37 -7.88 -18.30 18.42
C LYS A 37 -6.37 -18.20 18.69
N ARG A 38 -5.67 -17.26 18.03
CA ARG A 38 -4.23 -17.03 18.21
C ARG A 38 -3.97 -16.23 19.47
N ASP A 39 -2.75 -16.29 19.98
CA ASP A 39 -2.32 -15.36 21.01
C ASP A 39 -2.26 -13.92 20.42
N PRO A 40 -2.98 -12.95 20.99
CA PRO A 40 -3.01 -11.59 20.46
C PRO A 40 -1.64 -10.90 20.44
N GLU A 41 -0.82 -11.15 21.47
CA GLU A 41 0.51 -10.54 21.58
C GLU A 41 1.45 -11.10 20.49
N GLU A 42 1.42 -12.43 20.30
CA GLU A 42 2.20 -13.11 19.26
C GLU A 42 1.81 -12.60 17.85
N LEU A 43 0.52 -12.46 17.56
CA LEU A 43 0.04 -11.92 16.29
C LEU A 43 0.52 -10.48 16.06
N VAL A 44 0.34 -9.60 17.04
CA VAL A 44 0.74 -8.20 16.95
C VAL A 44 2.24 -8.05 16.77
N GLN A 45 3.04 -8.85 17.48
CA GLN A 45 4.49 -8.87 17.31
C GLN A 45 4.91 -9.36 15.92
N SER A 46 4.25 -10.37 15.38
CA SER A 46 4.52 -10.90 14.03
C SER A 46 4.22 -9.85 12.96
N ILE A 47 3.09 -9.15 13.05
CA ILE A 47 2.71 -8.08 12.12
C ILE A 47 3.71 -6.93 12.21
N PHE A 48 4.02 -6.47 13.43
CA PHE A 48 4.98 -5.40 13.64
C PHE A 48 6.35 -5.74 13.09
N TYR A 49 6.85 -6.96 13.33
CA TYR A 49 8.12 -7.43 12.82
C TYR A 49 8.19 -7.37 11.29
N LEU A 50 7.20 -7.93 10.60
CA LEU A 50 7.17 -7.90 9.13
C LEU A 50 7.05 -6.48 8.57
N LEU A 51 6.28 -5.60 9.23
CA LEU A 51 6.19 -4.19 8.87
C LEU A 51 7.54 -3.48 9.05
N ALA A 52 8.18 -3.66 10.20
CA ALA A 52 9.49 -3.07 10.50
C ALA A 52 10.55 -3.53 9.50
N ARG A 53 10.57 -4.82 9.15
CA ARG A 53 11.43 -5.38 8.11
C ARG A 53 11.17 -4.72 6.75
N ARG A 54 9.91 -4.58 6.37
CA ARG A 54 9.55 -3.94 5.10
C ARG A 54 10.03 -2.49 5.01
N CYS A 55 10.06 -1.78 6.13
CA CYS A 55 10.50 -0.38 6.19
C CYS A 55 12.02 -0.21 6.27
N THR A 56 12.74 -1.15 6.90
CA THR A 56 14.18 -1.01 7.17
C THR A 56 15.07 -1.80 6.22
N ASP A 57 14.65 -3.02 5.88
CA ASP A 57 15.43 -3.96 5.07
C ASP A 57 14.46 -4.93 4.37
N PRO A 58 13.82 -4.49 3.26
CA PRO A 58 12.81 -5.28 2.57
C PRO A 58 13.37 -6.60 2.05
N SER A 59 12.75 -7.70 2.46
CA SER A 59 13.15 -9.04 2.07
C SER A 59 11.96 -9.99 2.02
N SER A 60 12.16 -11.24 1.60
CA SER A 60 11.12 -12.26 1.62
C SER A 60 10.73 -12.63 3.05
N ILE A 61 9.52 -13.16 3.26
CA ILE A 61 9.09 -13.65 4.58
C ILE A 61 10.02 -14.77 5.06
N TYR A 62 10.51 -15.61 4.16
CA TYR A 62 11.48 -16.65 4.49
C TYR A 62 12.81 -16.09 5.00
N SER A 63 13.36 -15.04 4.36
CA SER A 63 14.55 -14.35 4.86
C SER A 63 14.26 -13.66 6.20
N CYS A 64 13.08 -13.05 6.36
CA CYS A 64 12.66 -12.51 7.65
C CYS A 64 12.68 -13.59 8.74
N TYR A 65 12.14 -14.77 8.45
CA TYR A 65 12.15 -15.89 9.38
C TYR A 65 13.56 -16.30 9.80
N GLN A 66 14.50 -16.40 8.86
CA GLN A 66 15.88 -16.81 9.15
C GLN A 66 16.69 -15.76 9.96
N GLU A 67 16.33 -14.49 9.88
CA GLU A 67 17.09 -13.40 10.47
C GLU A 67 16.46 -12.80 11.75
N GLN A 68 15.43 -13.44 12.30
CA GLN A 68 14.69 -12.93 13.46
C GLN A 68 15.58 -12.63 14.67
N SER A 69 16.52 -13.52 14.97
CA SER A 69 17.45 -13.39 16.09
C SER A 69 18.34 -12.14 16.06
N GLN A 70 18.46 -11.50 14.90
CA GLN A 70 19.21 -10.25 14.73
C GLN A 70 18.46 -9.00 15.17
N TYR A 71 17.14 -9.12 15.47
CA TYR A 71 16.31 -7.98 15.83
C TYR A 71 16.12 -7.88 17.34
N ALA A 72 16.60 -6.78 17.91
CA ALA A 72 16.52 -6.56 19.35
C ALA A 72 15.08 -6.47 19.83
N GLY A 73 14.77 -7.22 20.91
CA GLY A 73 13.44 -7.21 21.51
C GLY A 73 12.34 -7.92 20.73
N HIS A 74 12.71 -8.64 19.64
CA HIS A 74 11.78 -9.50 18.92
C HIS A 74 11.78 -10.91 19.51
N THR A 75 10.58 -11.47 19.68
CA THR A 75 10.39 -12.88 20.04
C THR A 75 10.27 -13.69 18.75
N GLU A 76 11.11 -14.71 18.59
CA GLU A 76 11.12 -15.53 17.38
C GLU A 76 9.78 -16.22 17.16
N GLN A 77 9.28 -16.14 15.94
CA GLN A 77 8.02 -16.68 15.48
C GLN A 77 8.26 -17.86 14.54
N THR A 78 7.28 -18.75 14.43
CA THR A 78 7.34 -19.82 13.42
C THR A 78 7.14 -19.26 12.01
N LEU A 79 7.63 -19.97 11.00
CA LEU A 79 7.43 -19.58 9.60
C LEU A 79 5.93 -19.51 9.24
N ASP A 80 5.14 -20.45 9.74
CA ASP A 80 3.69 -20.51 9.52
C ASP A 80 2.98 -19.31 10.17
N ALA A 81 3.42 -18.88 11.36
CA ALA A 81 2.88 -17.69 12.02
C ALA A 81 3.14 -16.44 11.16
N LEU A 82 4.35 -16.28 10.62
CA LEU A 82 4.71 -15.16 9.75
C LEU A 82 3.93 -15.18 8.42
N TYR A 83 3.72 -16.33 7.78
CA TYR A 83 2.87 -16.40 6.60
C TYR A 83 1.40 -16.14 6.94
N GLY A 84 0.91 -16.63 8.07
CA GLY A 84 -0.45 -16.40 8.54
C GLY A 84 -0.79 -14.94 8.80
N VAL A 85 0.21 -14.05 8.97
CA VAL A 85 0.02 -12.59 9.01
C VAL A 85 -0.59 -12.07 7.71
N LEU A 86 -0.25 -12.63 6.55
CA LEU A 86 -0.77 -12.16 5.27
C LEU A 86 -2.28 -12.32 5.17
N ASP A 87 -2.83 -13.40 5.71
CA ASP A 87 -4.27 -13.65 5.72
C ASP A 87 -4.97 -12.61 6.60
N ILE A 88 -4.40 -12.30 7.77
CA ILE A 88 -4.93 -11.27 8.67
C ILE A 88 -4.88 -9.88 8.04
N LEU A 89 -3.79 -9.54 7.35
CA LEU A 89 -3.68 -8.26 6.65
C LEU A 89 -4.69 -8.14 5.50
N ALA A 90 -4.96 -9.25 4.80
CA ALA A 90 -5.98 -9.30 3.74
C ALA A 90 -7.39 -9.13 4.32
N GLU A 91 -7.72 -9.85 5.40
CA GLU A 91 -9.00 -9.78 6.10
C GLU A 91 -9.26 -8.40 6.70
N SER A 92 -8.24 -7.81 7.33
CA SER A 92 -8.36 -6.52 8.02
C SER A 92 -8.25 -5.29 7.11
N LYS A 93 -8.02 -5.45 5.81
CA LYS A 93 -7.69 -4.34 4.87
C LYS A 93 -8.69 -3.19 4.97
N GLU A 94 -9.97 -3.47 4.81
CA GLU A 94 -11.00 -2.45 4.74
C GLU A 94 -11.16 -1.71 6.08
N ASP A 95 -11.19 -2.47 7.17
CA ASP A 95 -11.28 -1.92 8.52
C ASP A 95 -10.04 -1.09 8.89
N LEU A 96 -8.85 -1.52 8.43
CA LEU A 96 -7.60 -0.78 8.65
C LEU A 96 -7.61 0.55 7.90
N ILE A 97 -8.08 0.57 6.66
CA ILE A 97 -8.21 1.79 5.85
C ILE A 97 -9.16 2.77 6.53
N GLU A 98 -10.33 2.29 6.98
CA GLU A 98 -11.31 3.13 7.69
C GLU A 98 -10.74 3.65 9.02
N PHE A 99 -10.12 2.77 9.81
CA PHE A 99 -9.50 3.12 11.09
C PHE A 99 -8.43 4.21 10.92
N LEU A 100 -7.50 4.06 9.97
CA LEU A 100 -6.46 5.05 9.68
C LEU A 100 -7.04 6.34 9.12
N SER A 101 -8.08 6.25 8.29
CA SER A 101 -8.79 7.40 7.76
C SER A 101 -9.35 8.28 8.87
N VAL A 102 -10.07 7.68 9.82
CA VAL A 102 -10.63 8.39 11.00
C VAL A 102 -9.52 8.99 11.85
N PHE A 103 -8.42 8.27 12.05
CA PHE A 103 -7.28 8.75 12.82
C PHE A 103 -6.67 10.00 12.17
N PHE A 104 -6.33 9.95 10.89
CA PHE A 104 -5.71 11.06 10.18
C PHE A 104 -6.67 12.24 9.99
N GLN A 105 -7.96 12.01 9.81
CA GLN A 105 -8.94 13.08 9.74
C GLN A 105 -8.95 13.92 11.02
N LYS A 106 -8.87 13.27 12.18
CA LYS A 106 -8.80 13.96 13.49
C LYS A 106 -7.47 14.67 13.70
N LYS A 107 -6.35 14.02 13.35
CA LYS A 107 -5.00 14.51 13.66
C LYS A 107 -4.55 15.63 12.72
N THR A 108 -4.80 15.51 11.41
CA THR A 108 -4.27 16.42 10.37
C THR A 108 -5.31 17.45 9.91
N LYS A 109 -6.54 17.42 10.44
CA LYS A 109 -7.67 18.21 9.91
C LYS A 109 -7.78 18.05 8.39
N ARG A 110 -7.61 16.80 7.91
CA ARG A 110 -7.59 16.44 6.49
C ARG A 110 -8.72 17.13 5.74
N LYS A 111 -8.37 17.90 4.71
CA LYS A 111 -9.33 18.48 3.78
C LYS A 111 -9.56 17.47 2.66
N ASN A 112 -10.73 16.89 2.62
CA ASN A 112 -11.06 15.78 1.72
C ASN A 112 -11.37 16.20 0.27
N GLY A 113 -11.09 17.46 -0.12
CA GLY A 113 -11.47 17.98 -1.43
C GLY A 113 -10.46 17.71 -2.57
N CYS A 114 -9.27 17.20 -2.28
CA CYS A 114 -8.26 16.92 -3.31
C CYS A 114 -7.60 15.56 -3.07
N ALA A 115 -7.52 14.75 -4.12
CA ALA A 115 -6.86 13.46 -4.11
C ALA A 115 -5.90 13.36 -5.30
N TYR A 116 -4.68 12.90 -5.02
CA TYR A 116 -3.70 12.55 -6.05
C TYR A 116 -3.81 11.06 -6.32
N TYR A 117 -3.92 10.70 -7.58
CA TYR A 117 -4.06 9.32 -8.02
C TYR A 117 -2.90 8.92 -8.93
N ASP A 118 -2.26 7.82 -8.60
CA ASP A 118 -1.20 7.24 -9.40
C ASP A 118 -1.36 5.72 -9.54
N VAL A 119 -0.82 5.18 -10.63
CA VAL A 119 -0.89 3.75 -10.95
C VAL A 119 0.52 3.17 -11.04
N THR A 120 0.76 2.15 -10.24
CA THR A 120 2.03 1.42 -10.19
C THR A 120 1.81 -0.05 -10.57
N THR A 121 2.74 -0.60 -11.34
CA THR A 121 2.75 -2.02 -11.69
C THR A 121 3.83 -2.74 -10.90
N HIS A 122 3.45 -3.82 -10.23
CA HIS A 122 4.35 -4.70 -9.48
C HIS A 122 4.51 -6.02 -10.22
N SER A 123 5.73 -6.30 -10.71
CA SER A 123 6.08 -7.57 -11.36
C SER A 123 6.52 -8.61 -10.32
N PHE A 124 6.24 -9.86 -10.61
CA PHE A 124 6.69 -11.01 -9.82
C PHE A 124 7.62 -11.87 -10.68
N GLU A 125 8.73 -12.29 -10.15
CA GLU A 125 9.64 -13.25 -10.79
C GLU A 125 8.99 -14.65 -10.82
N SER A 126 7.89 -14.77 -11.53
CA SER A 126 7.04 -15.96 -11.61
C SER A 126 6.25 -15.95 -12.92
N THR A 127 5.97 -17.14 -13.43
CA THR A 127 5.04 -17.37 -14.55
C THR A 127 3.67 -17.85 -14.08
N LYS A 128 3.51 -18.09 -12.75
CA LYS A 128 2.24 -18.57 -12.19
C LYS A 128 1.22 -17.43 -12.14
N TRP A 129 0.26 -17.48 -13.02
CA TRP A 129 -0.86 -16.54 -13.09
C TRP A 129 -2.00 -16.93 -12.13
N GLY A 130 -2.90 -15.99 -11.86
CA GLY A 130 -4.08 -16.12 -11.00
C GLY A 130 -5.01 -14.95 -11.22
N GLU A 131 -5.99 -14.74 -10.35
CA GLU A 131 -7.00 -13.67 -10.52
C GLU A 131 -6.38 -12.27 -10.68
N LEU A 132 -5.43 -11.90 -9.84
CA LEU A 132 -4.72 -10.61 -9.89
C LEU A 132 -3.40 -10.71 -10.66
N ARG A 133 -2.66 -11.81 -10.49
CA ARG A 133 -1.37 -12.00 -11.17
C ARG A 133 -1.58 -12.43 -12.60
N MET A 134 -1.46 -11.50 -13.53
CA MET A 134 -1.61 -11.74 -14.95
C MET A 134 -0.44 -11.18 -15.74
N PHE A 135 -0.17 -11.77 -16.90
CA PHE A 135 0.73 -11.17 -17.88
C PHE A 135 0.09 -9.88 -18.41
N GLY A 136 0.84 -8.81 -18.50
CA GLY A 136 0.33 -7.53 -18.96
C GLY A 136 1.43 -6.69 -19.61
N PHE A 137 1.07 -5.48 -20.01
CA PHE A 137 2.05 -4.54 -20.57
C PHE A 137 3.02 -4.10 -19.49
N SER A 138 4.29 -4.48 -19.64
CA SER A 138 5.35 -4.11 -18.71
C SER A 138 6.11 -2.87 -19.23
N LYS A 139 6.08 -1.78 -18.46
CA LYS A 139 6.88 -0.58 -18.71
C LYS A 139 8.39 -0.87 -18.68
N SER A 140 8.80 -1.95 -18.03
CA SER A 140 10.18 -2.44 -17.94
C SER A 140 10.55 -3.51 -18.97
N HIS A 141 9.69 -3.77 -19.98
CA HIS A 141 9.86 -4.79 -21.04
C HIS A 141 10.01 -6.24 -20.51
N LYS A 142 9.55 -6.53 -19.30
CA LYS A 142 9.55 -7.88 -18.71
C LYS A 142 8.27 -8.62 -19.09
N ASN A 143 8.16 -9.03 -20.35
CA ASN A 143 6.93 -9.64 -20.89
C ASN A 143 6.67 -11.08 -20.42
N ASN A 144 7.65 -11.70 -19.73
CA ASN A 144 7.59 -13.09 -19.27
C ASN A 144 7.24 -13.20 -17.78
N GLU A 145 6.95 -12.11 -17.12
CA GLU A 145 6.59 -12.08 -15.69
C GLU A 145 5.13 -11.71 -15.51
N VAL A 146 4.47 -12.34 -14.54
CA VAL A 146 3.14 -11.90 -14.12
C VAL A 146 3.25 -10.65 -13.28
N GLN A 147 2.25 -9.80 -13.35
CA GLN A 147 2.21 -8.53 -12.64
C GLN A 147 0.85 -8.27 -12.01
N VAL A 148 0.81 -7.31 -11.10
CA VAL A 148 -0.41 -6.76 -10.47
C VAL A 148 -0.35 -5.24 -10.64
N VAL A 149 -1.46 -4.64 -11.01
CA VAL A 149 -1.59 -3.18 -11.09
C VAL A 149 -2.20 -2.66 -9.80
N MET A 150 -1.60 -1.63 -9.21
CA MET A 150 -2.07 -0.97 -8.01
C MET A 150 -2.37 0.50 -8.29
N GLY A 151 -3.60 0.91 -8.04
CA GLY A 151 -3.99 2.32 -8.01
C GLY A 151 -3.92 2.84 -6.57
N LEU A 152 -3.16 3.89 -6.32
CA LEU A 152 -2.98 4.52 -5.02
C LEU A 152 -3.58 5.91 -5.00
N LEU A 153 -4.38 6.20 -3.98
CA LEU A 153 -4.90 7.53 -3.68
C LEU A 153 -4.20 8.09 -2.45
N ILE A 154 -3.69 9.33 -2.57
CA ILE A 154 -3.10 10.08 -1.46
C ILE A 154 -3.81 11.42 -1.31
N ASP A 155 -3.80 11.96 -0.09
CA ASP A 155 -4.37 13.28 0.19
C ASP A 155 -3.37 14.41 -0.12
N ASN A 156 -3.81 15.67 0.09
CA ASN A 156 -3.00 16.87 -0.12
C ASN A 156 -1.80 17.00 0.84
N ASN A 157 -1.69 16.14 1.85
CA ASN A 157 -0.53 16.08 2.75
C ASN A 157 0.42 14.92 2.37
N GLY A 158 0.16 14.21 1.28
CA GLY A 158 0.92 13.05 0.85
C GLY A 158 0.65 11.78 1.66
N ILE A 159 -0.44 11.76 2.45
CA ILE A 159 -0.79 10.59 3.27
C ILE A 159 -1.67 9.65 2.42
N PRO A 160 -1.33 8.36 2.33
CA PRO A 160 -2.17 7.38 1.67
C PRO A 160 -3.59 7.37 2.25
N VAL A 161 -4.57 7.30 1.36
CA VAL A 161 -5.99 7.26 1.70
C VAL A 161 -6.53 5.87 1.53
N THR A 162 -6.35 5.33 0.33
CA THR A 162 -6.76 3.98 -0.05
C THR A 162 -5.97 3.50 -1.26
N TYR A 163 -6.01 2.21 -1.51
CA TYR A 163 -5.46 1.62 -2.71
C TYR A 163 -6.41 0.53 -3.25
N GLU A 164 -6.36 0.34 -4.56
CA GLU A 164 -7.07 -0.74 -5.23
C GLU A 164 -6.09 -1.60 -6.02
N LEU A 165 -6.32 -2.91 -6.01
CA LEU A 165 -5.56 -3.87 -6.81
C LEU A 165 -6.39 -4.30 -8.02
N PHE A 166 -5.72 -4.35 -9.17
CA PHE A 166 -6.31 -4.77 -10.43
C PHE A 166 -5.48 -5.89 -11.05
N PRO A 167 -6.09 -6.76 -11.87
CA PRO A 167 -5.36 -7.73 -12.66
C PRO A 167 -4.22 -7.10 -13.44
N GLY A 168 -3.12 -7.82 -13.58
CA GLY A 168 -1.90 -7.31 -14.24
C GLY A 168 -2.05 -6.90 -15.70
N ASN A 169 -3.10 -7.37 -16.37
CA ASN A 169 -3.45 -6.96 -17.73
C ASN A 169 -4.38 -5.73 -17.81
N THR A 170 -4.69 -5.12 -16.65
CA THR A 170 -5.55 -3.92 -16.61
C THR A 170 -4.76 -2.72 -17.11
N MET A 171 -5.36 -1.95 -18.02
CA MET A 171 -4.78 -0.68 -18.49
C MET A 171 -4.94 0.41 -17.41
N ASP A 172 -3.92 1.24 -17.22
CA ASP A 172 -3.92 2.34 -16.24
C ASP A 172 -5.20 3.19 -16.35
N GLN A 173 -5.63 3.48 -17.57
CA GLN A 173 -6.83 4.30 -17.86
C GLN A 173 -8.12 3.73 -17.26
N SER A 174 -8.26 2.41 -17.12
CA SER A 174 -9.49 1.77 -16.63
C SER A 174 -9.56 1.66 -15.11
N THR A 175 -8.50 2.06 -14.39
CA THR A 175 -8.42 1.96 -12.93
C THR A 175 -9.03 3.16 -12.20
N LEU A 176 -9.03 4.35 -12.82
CA LEU A 176 -9.39 5.62 -12.18
C LEU A 176 -10.81 5.62 -11.61
N THR A 177 -11.78 5.24 -12.42
CA THR A 177 -13.22 5.29 -12.05
C THR A 177 -13.48 4.52 -10.75
N LYS A 178 -13.04 3.26 -10.67
CA LYS A 178 -13.23 2.43 -9.49
C LYS A 178 -12.56 3.02 -8.25
N SER A 179 -11.34 3.54 -8.39
CA SER A 179 -10.61 4.14 -7.28
C SER A 179 -11.27 5.43 -6.77
N VAL A 180 -11.81 6.25 -7.67
CA VAL A 180 -12.54 7.48 -7.32
C VAL A 180 -13.86 7.16 -6.62
N GLU A 181 -14.61 6.17 -7.11
CA GLU A 181 -15.85 5.70 -6.47
C GLU A 181 -15.56 5.21 -5.04
N ARG A 182 -14.51 4.42 -4.88
CA ARG A 182 -14.09 3.94 -3.56
C ARG A 182 -13.74 5.08 -2.61
N LEU A 183 -13.03 6.11 -3.07
CA LEU A 183 -12.72 7.30 -2.28
C LEU A 183 -13.99 8.02 -1.82
N ARG A 184 -14.96 8.19 -2.73
CA ARG A 184 -16.23 8.83 -2.41
C ARG A 184 -17.01 8.09 -1.32
N GLU A 185 -17.08 6.77 -1.43
CA GLU A 185 -17.73 5.93 -0.43
C GLU A 185 -17.08 6.05 0.95
N LEU A 186 -15.73 5.91 1.02
CA LEU A 186 -14.97 5.98 2.27
C LEU A 186 -15.14 7.31 3.00
N TYR A 187 -15.18 8.42 2.26
CA TYR A 187 -15.22 9.77 2.86
C TYR A 187 -16.57 10.44 2.74
N ARG A 188 -17.56 9.79 2.13
CA ARG A 188 -18.90 10.34 1.87
C ARG A 188 -18.83 11.71 1.18
N LEU A 189 -17.97 11.80 0.16
CA LEU A 189 -17.73 13.06 -0.56
C LEU A 189 -18.66 13.15 -1.76
N GLU A 190 -19.28 14.31 -1.94
CA GLU A 190 -20.07 14.61 -3.14
C GLU A 190 -19.16 15.01 -4.30
N LYS A 191 -18.14 15.80 -4.03
CA LYS A 191 -17.23 16.36 -5.04
C LYS A 191 -15.77 16.26 -4.61
N ILE A 192 -14.92 15.85 -5.54
CA ILE A 192 -13.46 15.77 -5.33
C ILE A 192 -12.73 16.43 -6.50
N THR A 193 -11.47 16.81 -6.25
CA THR A 193 -10.51 17.19 -7.29
C THR A 193 -9.50 16.08 -7.47
N VAL A 194 -9.46 15.47 -8.64
CA VAL A 194 -8.50 14.39 -8.98
C VAL A 194 -7.28 15.01 -9.66
N VAL A 195 -6.10 14.73 -9.15
CA VAL A 195 -4.84 15.10 -9.79
C VAL A 195 -4.14 13.81 -10.22
N ALA A 196 -3.87 13.68 -11.53
CA ALA A 196 -3.32 12.46 -12.09
C ALA A 196 -2.35 12.73 -13.25
N ASP A 197 -1.54 11.73 -13.59
CA ASP A 197 -0.60 11.81 -14.70
C ASP A 197 -1.29 11.65 -16.07
N ARG A 198 -0.48 11.81 -17.14
CA ARG A 198 -0.96 11.69 -18.53
C ARG A 198 -1.44 10.28 -18.92
N GLY A 199 -0.97 9.24 -18.23
CA GLY A 199 -1.37 7.85 -18.48
C GLY A 199 -2.86 7.62 -18.25
N LEU A 200 -3.48 8.47 -17.44
CA LEU A 200 -4.89 8.43 -17.07
C LEU A 200 -5.78 9.36 -17.93
N ASN A 201 -5.17 10.11 -18.85
CA ASN A 201 -5.88 11.01 -19.75
C ASN A 201 -6.56 10.21 -20.87
N SER A 202 -7.83 9.90 -20.69
CA SER A 202 -8.69 9.28 -21.70
C SER A 202 -10.05 9.95 -21.74
N GLY A 203 -10.69 9.92 -22.91
CA GLY A 203 -12.05 10.47 -23.05
C GLY A 203 -13.05 9.84 -22.09
N THR A 204 -12.90 8.55 -21.78
CA THR A 204 -13.74 7.82 -20.81
C THR A 204 -13.55 8.38 -19.40
N ASN A 205 -12.31 8.57 -18.95
CA ASN A 205 -12.01 9.11 -17.62
C ASN A 205 -12.49 10.55 -17.47
N LEU A 206 -12.21 11.40 -18.45
CA LEU A 206 -12.66 12.79 -18.45
C LEU A 206 -14.19 12.87 -18.47
N GLY A 207 -14.84 12.07 -19.33
CA GLY A 207 -16.30 11.99 -19.39
C GLY A 207 -16.92 11.54 -18.06
N TYR A 208 -16.31 10.55 -17.39
CA TYR A 208 -16.75 10.11 -16.07
C TYR A 208 -16.61 11.24 -15.04
N LEU A 209 -15.45 11.87 -14.93
CA LEU A 209 -15.22 12.95 -13.95
C LEU A 209 -16.19 14.12 -14.17
N CYS A 210 -16.41 14.53 -15.42
CA CYS A 210 -17.40 15.55 -15.76
C CYS A 210 -18.83 15.13 -15.42
N SER A 211 -19.22 13.90 -15.72
CA SER A 211 -20.58 13.40 -15.47
C SER A 211 -20.92 13.34 -13.98
N GLN A 212 -19.91 13.19 -13.12
CA GLN A 212 -20.04 13.14 -11.67
C GLN A 212 -19.75 14.52 -11.00
N ASP A 213 -19.63 15.57 -11.79
CA ASP A 213 -19.28 16.94 -11.32
C ASP A 213 -17.97 16.99 -10.49
N HIS A 214 -16.99 16.14 -10.82
CA HIS A 214 -15.68 16.19 -10.20
C HIS A 214 -14.76 17.17 -10.91
N ASN A 215 -13.88 17.82 -10.15
CA ASN A 215 -12.78 18.59 -10.72
C ASN A 215 -11.60 17.68 -11.02
N PHE A 216 -10.78 18.07 -12.01
CA PHE A 216 -9.55 17.32 -12.30
C PHE A 216 -8.44 18.20 -12.83
N VAL A 217 -7.20 17.77 -12.57
CA VAL A 217 -5.96 18.28 -13.15
C VAL A 217 -5.21 17.06 -13.69
N ILE A 218 -5.25 16.84 -14.99
CA ILE A 218 -4.62 15.70 -15.65
C ILE A 218 -3.67 16.22 -16.74
N SER A 219 -2.44 15.70 -16.73
CA SER A 219 -1.43 16.08 -17.73
C SER A 219 -1.87 15.68 -19.13
N TYR A 220 -1.65 16.57 -20.12
CA TYR A 220 -1.99 16.34 -21.52
C TYR A 220 -0.74 16.16 -22.39
N THR A 221 -0.83 15.29 -23.43
CA THR A 221 0.27 15.03 -24.36
C THR A 221 0.16 15.92 -25.58
N LEU A 222 0.81 17.07 -25.58
CA LEU A 222 0.76 18.03 -26.69
C LEU A 222 1.23 17.46 -28.05
N LYS A 223 2.21 16.56 -28.08
CA LYS A 223 2.76 15.98 -29.31
C LYS A 223 1.79 15.07 -30.08
N ARG A 224 0.63 14.74 -29.54
CA ARG A 224 -0.41 13.90 -30.16
C ARG A 224 -1.73 14.67 -30.37
N SER A 225 -1.78 15.93 -30.04
CA SER A 225 -2.95 16.74 -30.32
C SER A 225 -2.99 17.07 -31.80
N THR A 226 -4.10 16.81 -32.47
CA THR A 226 -4.45 17.43 -33.74
C THR A 226 -4.54 18.96 -33.52
N GLN A 227 -4.17 19.76 -34.52
CA GLN A 227 -3.88 21.20 -34.46
C GLN A 227 -5.00 22.13 -33.96
N GLU A 228 -6.05 21.67 -33.31
CA GLU A 228 -7.11 22.51 -32.77
C GLU A 228 -7.02 22.56 -31.23
N PHE A 229 -6.35 23.59 -30.76
CA PHE A 229 -6.49 24.16 -29.41
C PHE A 229 -7.09 25.53 -29.53
#